data_e4fd6adea4676fe07173b13de46ae693
#
_entry.id   e4fd6adea4676fe07173b13de46ae693
#
_cell.length_a   1.000
_cell.length_b   1.000
_cell.length_c   1.000
_cell.angle_alpha   90.00
_cell.angle_beta   90.00
_cell.angle_gamma   90.00
#
_symmetry.space_group_name_H-M   'P 1'
#
loop_
_entity.id
_entity.type
_entity.pdbx_description
1 polymer ?
#
loop_
_entity_poly.entity_id
_entity_poly.type
_entity_poly.pdbx_seq_one_letter_code
_entity_poly.pdbx_strand_id
1 'polypeptide(L)'
;MKKLSIMASLLMGLVALSSCESDRDDNPTLIMPNGFTLLAPEFGENVIDLENSSSIQFKAQAAPNYSFPTETSYWMEMTLADNFEDAAEDEIFTLDTKGNSITYDCVTTEMDLGVMKLKGWSTPEDVDKTTPVPVTVRMVANLSHAESMATAVRSNAQKIYVYPYYLKESLPQFWYLTGANIATNHWKNSLDDVGTGMVPMYVKKGETYNKFTGDGTIEYVGYFLSGEFKIIAPKGLENWNFGICGGNITDGGGFQYRDGGDDPGNIVCSEDGFYRLTLNTAEHELKAEKYEQDDPIVVYASMSIGETAMDPVSAEHENHDWYAANVTVSANTAMNFKAGDGTTWGTEAFPYGISTVGGAAIKVTPGTYKVFFNDITGAYHFVEVE
;
A
#
# COMPACT_ATOMS: atom_id res chain seq x y z
N MET A 1 -59.29 -34.19 38.87
CA MET A 1 -58.62 -32.84 38.79
C MET A 1 -57.15 -32.90 38.39
N LYS A 2 -56.36 -33.96 38.71
CA LYS A 2 -54.94 -34.04 38.34
C LYS A 2 -54.67 -34.24 36.81
N LYS A 3 -55.60 -34.83 36.07
CA LYS A 3 -55.44 -35.06 34.61
C LYS A 3 -55.69 -33.79 33.77
N LEU A 4 -56.48 -32.83 34.26
CA LEU A 4 -56.79 -31.58 33.58
C LEU A 4 -55.61 -30.57 33.67
N SER A 5 -54.88 -30.59 34.80
CA SER A 5 -53.68 -29.77 35.01
C SER A 5 -52.50 -30.16 34.08
N ILE A 6 -52.34 -31.45 33.78
CA ILE A 6 -51.27 -31.97 32.92
C ILE A 6 -51.54 -31.59 31.45
N MET A 7 -52.79 -31.62 31.02
CA MET A 7 -53.16 -31.19 29.65
C MET A 7 -52.99 -29.68 29.46
N ALA A 8 -53.33 -28.86 30.45
CA ALA A 8 -53.13 -27.43 30.40
C ALA A 8 -51.65 -27.02 30.37
N SER A 9 -50.80 -27.75 31.11
CA SER A 9 -49.34 -27.53 31.09
C SER A 9 -48.66 -27.97 29.78
N LEU A 10 -49.21 -29.02 29.10
CA LEU A 10 -48.74 -29.47 27.83
C LEU A 10 -49.14 -28.51 26.68
N LEU A 11 -50.34 -27.92 26.78
CA LEU A 11 -50.82 -26.94 25.78
C LEU A 11 -50.09 -25.61 25.91
N MET A 12 -49.70 -25.17 27.12
CA MET A 12 -48.86 -23.96 27.31
C MET A 12 -47.42 -24.17 26.84
N GLY A 13 -46.91 -25.38 26.91
CA GLY A 13 -45.55 -25.71 26.42
C GLY A 13 -45.44 -25.70 24.88
N LEU A 14 -46.55 -25.99 24.17
CA LEU A 14 -46.58 -26.00 22.70
C LEU A 14 -46.73 -24.59 22.08
N VAL A 15 -47.31 -23.63 22.82
CA VAL A 15 -47.44 -22.24 22.33
C VAL A 15 -46.15 -21.45 22.51
N ALA A 16 -45.26 -21.88 23.45
CA ALA A 16 -43.98 -21.23 23.67
C ALA A 16 -42.88 -21.60 22.63
N LEU A 17 -43.11 -22.61 21.79
CA LEU A 17 -42.15 -23.06 20.77
C LEU A 17 -42.47 -22.48 19.36
N SER A 18 -43.60 -21.79 19.18
CA SER A 18 -43.97 -21.16 17.92
C SER A 18 -43.62 -19.66 17.84
N SER A 19 -42.97 -19.11 18.87
CA SER A 19 -42.63 -17.66 18.94
C SER A 19 -41.22 -17.32 18.48
N CYS A 20 -40.48 -18.24 17.88
CA CYS A 20 -39.10 -17.98 17.47
C CYS A 20 -38.82 -18.07 15.96
N GLU A 21 -39.87 -17.99 15.12
CA GLU A 21 -39.65 -18.07 13.65
C GLU A 21 -39.94 -16.77 12.88
N SER A 22 -40.33 -15.67 13.54
CA SER A 22 -40.70 -14.44 12.84
C SER A 22 -39.64 -13.37 12.77
N ASP A 23 -38.42 -13.58 13.35
CA ASP A 23 -37.38 -12.57 13.41
C ASP A 23 -36.21 -12.81 12.42
N ARG A 24 -36.36 -13.72 11.48
CA ARG A 24 -35.30 -13.99 10.49
C ARG A 24 -35.49 -13.28 9.15
N ASP A 25 -36.68 -12.69 8.91
CA ASP A 25 -36.98 -12.02 7.65
C ASP A 25 -36.53 -10.55 7.60
N ASP A 26 -36.10 -9.96 8.72
CA ASP A 26 -35.66 -8.56 8.80
C ASP A 26 -34.11 -8.36 8.73
N ASN A 27 -33.35 -9.40 8.51
CA ASN A 27 -31.91 -9.19 8.27
C ASN A 27 -31.71 -8.51 6.91
N PRO A 28 -31.00 -7.37 6.85
CA PRO A 28 -30.75 -6.70 5.60
C PRO A 28 -30.00 -7.65 4.64
N THR A 29 -30.62 -7.90 3.48
CA THR A 29 -30.04 -8.75 2.44
C THR A 29 -29.25 -7.87 1.48
N LEU A 30 -28.02 -8.25 1.17
CA LEU A 30 -27.21 -7.57 0.16
C LEU A 30 -27.93 -7.69 -1.20
N ILE A 31 -28.32 -6.56 -1.75
CA ILE A 31 -28.83 -6.45 -3.12
C ILE A 31 -27.80 -5.68 -3.92
N MET A 32 -27.28 -6.32 -4.97
CA MET A 32 -26.31 -5.66 -5.85
C MET A 32 -27.00 -4.58 -6.69
N PRO A 33 -26.56 -3.31 -6.62
CA PRO A 33 -27.07 -2.27 -7.49
C PRO A 33 -26.61 -2.50 -8.94
N ASN A 34 -27.42 -2.14 -9.91
CA ASN A 34 -27.12 -2.28 -11.34
C ASN A 34 -26.14 -1.20 -11.86
N GLY A 35 -25.83 -0.21 -11.05
CA GLY A 35 -24.96 0.93 -11.39
C GLY A 35 -25.30 2.15 -10.54
N PHE A 36 -24.57 3.22 -10.79
CA PHE A 36 -24.86 4.55 -10.23
C PHE A 36 -24.42 5.61 -11.23
N THR A 37 -24.76 6.88 -11.01
CA THR A 37 -24.53 7.93 -11.99
C THR A 37 -23.35 8.80 -11.60
N LEU A 38 -22.31 8.82 -12.45
CA LEU A 38 -21.24 9.80 -12.42
C LEU A 38 -21.76 11.06 -13.16
N LEU A 39 -21.77 12.21 -12.48
CA LEU A 39 -22.17 13.48 -13.08
C LEU A 39 -21.11 13.96 -14.09
N ALA A 40 -21.57 14.71 -15.07
CA ALA A 40 -20.64 15.40 -15.95
C ALA A 40 -19.78 16.38 -15.14
N PRO A 41 -18.45 16.44 -15.36
CA PRO A 41 -17.59 17.37 -14.65
C PRO A 41 -17.99 18.83 -14.88
N GLU A 42 -17.88 19.67 -13.84
CA GLU A 42 -18.27 21.10 -13.93
C GLU A 42 -17.37 21.91 -14.88
N PHE A 43 -16.16 21.43 -15.14
CA PHE A 43 -15.25 22.07 -16.11
C PHE A 43 -15.64 21.80 -17.58
N GLY A 44 -16.62 20.94 -17.85
CA GLY A 44 -17.19 20.68 -19.17
C GLY A 44 -16.16 20.15 -20.17
N GLU A 45 -16.13 20.76 -21.37
CA GLU A 45 -15.21 20.38 -22.44
C GLU A 45 -13.86 21.12 -22.38
N ASN A 46 -13.55 21.81 -21.28
CA ASN A 46 -12.25 22.44 -21.11
C ASN A 46 -11.15 21.37 -20.97
N VAL A 47 -10.00 21.67 -21.55
CA VAL A 47 -8.85 20.79 -21.46
C VAL A 47 -8.13 21.00 -20.12
N ILE A 48 -7.86 19.93 -19.41
CA ILE A 48 -7.18 19.96 -18.13
C ILE A 48 -5.68 19.85 -18.38
N ASP A 49 -4.90 20.76 -17.86
CA ASP A 49 -3.44 20.68 -17.82
C ASP A 49 -3.03 19.85 -16.59
N LEU A 50 -2.59 18.61 -16.82
CA LEU A 50 -2.25 17.68 -15.75
C LEU A 50 -0.97 18.08 -15.00
N GLU A 51 -0.03 18.76 -15.66
CA GLU A 51 1.23 19.22 -15.04
C GLU A 51 0.98 20.37 -14.05
N ASN A 52 0.00 21.25 -14.33
CA ASN A 52 -0.29 22.43 -13.53
C ASN A 52 -1.54 22.30 -12.63
N SER A 53 -2.14 21.13 -12.57
CA SER A 53 -3.29 20.81 -11.73
C SER A 53 -2.90 19.79 -10.67
N SER A 54 -3.39 19.93 -9.44
CA SER A 54 -3.14 18.97 -8.37
C SER A 54 -4.18 17.86 -8.31
N SER A 55 -5.44 18.18 -8.58
CA SER A 55 -6.54 17.21 -8.57
C SER A 55 -7.66 17.61 -9.53
N ILE A 56 -8.45 16.62 -9.92
CA ILE A 56 -9.68 16.76 -10.69
C ILE A 56 -10.82 16.19 -9.85
N GLN A 57 -11.82 17.01 -9.55
CA GLN A 57 -12.94 16.56 -8.75
C GLN A 57 -14.02 15.90 -9.62
N PHE A 58 -14.37 14.67 -9.29
CA PHE A 58 -15.50 13.95 -9.83
C PHE A 58 -16.57 13.74 -8.75
N LYS A 59 -17.84 13.69 -9.16
CA LYS A 59 -18.96 13.52 -8.23
C LYS A 59 -19.98 12.58 -8.78
N ALA A 60 -20.39 11.60 -7.98
CA ALA A 60 -21.58 10.80 -8.27
C ALA A 60 -22.85 11.49 -7.78
N GLN A 61 -23.96 11.23 -8.45
CA GLN A 61 -25.26 11.79 -8.09
C GLN A 61 -25.75 11.28 -6.72
N ALA A 62 -25.50 9.98 -6.45
CA ALA A 62 -25.79 9.31 -5.19
C ALA A 62 -24.88 8.09 -5.03
N ALA A 63 -24.71 7.63 -3.80
CA ALA A 63 -24.05 6.36 -3.51
C ALA A 63 -24.86 5.18 -4.09
N PRO A 64 -24.19 4.09 -4.55
CA PRO A 64 -24.90 2.87 -4.93
C PRO A 64 -25.68 2.30 -3.73
N ASN A 65 -26.89 1.84 -3.99
CA ASN A 65 -27.77 1.33 -2.93
C ASN A 65 -27.64 -0.20 -2.82
N TYR A 66 -26.90 -0.66 -1.82
CA TYR A 66 -26.75 -2.09 -1.49
C TYR A 66 -27.88 -2.65 -0.61
N SER A 67 -28.99 -1.91 -0.45
CA SER A 67 -30.17 -2.21 0.38
C SER A 67 -29.99 -2.00 1.89
N PHE A 68 -28.80 -1.67 2.36
CA PHE A 68 -28.54 -1.28 3.74
C PHE A 68 -27.40 -0.26 3.81
N PRO A 69 -27.32 0.55 4.89
CA PRO A 69 -26.20 1.47 5.09
C PRO A 69 -24.87 0.67 5.22
N THR A 70 -23.91 1.01 4.40
CA THR A 70 -22.59 0.36 4.41
C THR A 70 -21.51 1.34 3.99
N GLU A 71 -20.33 1.14 4.50
CA GLU A 71 -19.16 1.88 4.06
C GLU A 71 -18.75 1.42 2.67
N THR A 72 -18.48 2.40 1.79
CA THR A 72 -18.19 2.16 0.38
C THR A 72 -16.92 2.91 0.01
N SER A 73 -15.97 2.21 -0.61
CA SER A 73 -14.78 2.78 -1.21
C SER A 73 -15.03 3.13 -2.67
N TYR A 74 -14.47 4.24 -3.12
CA TYR A 74 -14.59 4.75 -4.49
C TYR A 74 -13.22 4.97 -5.10
N TRP A 75 -13.07 4.67 -6.40
CA TRP A 75 -11.90 4.99 -7.20
C TRP A 75 -12.30 5.18 -8.65
N MET A 76 -11.34 5.58 -9.50
CA MET A 76 -11.59 5.79 -10.92
C MET A 76 -10.93 4.71 -11.77
N GLU A 77 -11.59 4.33 -12.84
CA GLU A 77 -11.02 3.61 -13.98
C GLU A 77 -11.02 4.54 -15.20
N MET A 78 -10.02 4.41 -16.06
CA MET A 78 -9.90 5.19 -17.29
C MET A 78 -9.47 4.33 -18.47
N THR A 79 -9.87 4.75 -19.68
CA THR A 79 -9.42 4.19 -20.95
C THR A 79 -9.28 5.30 -22.00
N LEU A 80 -8.52 5.03 -23.06
CA LEU A 80 -8.44 5.90 -24.23
C LEU A 80 -9.42 5.51 -25.34
N ALA A 81 -10.13 4.40 -25.16
CA ALA A 81 -11.25 4.03 -26.03
C ALA A 81 -12.46 4.98 -25.84
N ASP A 82 -13.35 5.02 -26.82
CA ASP A 82 -14.55 5.87 -26.75
C ASP A 82 -15.53 5.44 -25.66
N ASN A 83 -15.50 4.17 -25.28
CA ASN A 83 -16.30 3.60 -24.21
C ASN A 83 -15.55 2.39 -23.58
N PHE A 84 -16.01 1.92 -22.41
CA PHE A 84 -15.40 0.78 -21.70
C PHE A 84 -15.80 -0.58 -22.26
N GLU A 85 -16.88 -0.66 -23.04
CA GLU A 85 -17.35 -1.89 -23.67
C GLU A 85 -16.45 -2.31 -24.83
N ASP A 86 -15.82 -1.35 -25.49
CA ASP A 86 -14.90 -1.58 -26.61
C ASP A 86 -13.44 -1.71 -26.16
N ALA A 87 -13.13 -1.39 -24.90
CA ALA A 87 -11.78 -1.48 -24.34
C ALA A 87 -11.45 -2.91 -23.91
N ALA A 88 -10.28 -3.42 -24.30
CA ALA A 88 -9.72 -4.66 -23.74
C ALA A 88 -9.32 -4.45 -22.26
N GLU A 89 -9.15 -5.53 -21.51
CA GLU A 89 -8.83 -5.44 -20.07
C GLU A 89 -7.49 -4.71 -19.81
N ASP A 90 -6.50 -4.91 -20.66
CA ASP A 90 -5.19 -4.24 -20.62
C ASP A 90 -5.23 -2.79 -21.14
N GLU A 91 -6.33 -2.34 -21.73
CA GLU A 91 -6.60 -0.97 -22.13
C GLU A 91 -7.39 -0.17 -21.07
N ILE A 92 -7.63 -0.77 -19.90
CA ILE A 92 -8.26 -0.11 -18.75
C ILE A 92 -7.23 0.10 -17.66
N PHE A 93 -7.00 1.38 -17.31
CA PHE A 93 -6.13 1.74 -16.20
C PHE A 93 -6.99 2.07 -14.97
N THR A 94 -6.64 1.45 -13.85
CA THR A 94 -7.28 1.71 -12.55
C THR A 94 -6.38 2.63 -11.73
N LEU A 95 -6.93 3.72 -11.22
CA LEU A 95 -6.21 4.63 -10.33
C LEU A 95 -6.07 4.00 -8.94
N ASP A 96 -4.91 4.18 -8.32
CA ASP A 96 -4.56 3.58 -7.03
C ASP A 96 -5.25 4.27 -5.85
N THR A 97 -5.44 5.60 -5.94
CA THR A 97 -6.09 6.39 -4.87
C THR A 97 -7.53 5.95 -4.68
N LYS A 98 -7.92 5.68 -3.45
CA LYS A 98 -9.30 5.36 -3.06
C LYS A 98 -9.84 6.39 -2.09
N GLY A 99 -11.11 6.72 -2.21
CA GLY A 99 -11.84 7.60 -1.31
C GLY A 99 -13.05 6.89 -0.70
N ASN A 100 -13.65 7.50 0.31
CA ASN A 100 -14.87 7.01 0.97
C ASN A 100 -16.09 7.91 0.72
N SER A 101 -16.03 8.77 -0.27
CA SER A 101 -17.06 9.75 -0.61
C SER A 101 -17.45 9.68 -2.07
N ILE A 102 -18.70 9.99 -2.39
CA ILE A 102 -19.22 10.17 -3.75
C ILE A 102 -18.62 11.42 -4.45
N THR A 103 -17.98 12.30 -3.71
CA THR A 103 -17.12 13.36 -4.23
C THR A 103 -15.68 12.85 -4.11
N TYR A 104 -15.04 12.69 -5.24
CA TYR A 104 -13.73 12.04 -5.36
C TYR A 104 -12.74 13.00 -6.02
N ASP A 105 -11.65 13.27 -5.33
CA ASP A 105 -10.56 14.09 -5.85
C ASP A 105 -9.52 13.17 -6.50
N CYS A 106 -9.55 13.12 -7.83
CA CYS A 106 -8.63 12.35 -8.64
C CYS A 106 -7.26 13.05 -8.70
N VAL A 107 -6.20 12.38 -8.30
CA VAL A 107 -4.84 12.89 -8.36
C VAL A 107 -4.38 12.97 -9.83
N THR A 108 -3.99 14.17 -10.29
CA THR A 108 -3.63 14.38 -11.69
C THR A 108 -2.40 13.60 -12.14
N THR A 109 -1.43 13.39 -11.25
CA THR A 109 -0.25 12.57 -11.54
C THR A 109 -0.59 11.09 -11.77
N GLU A 110 -1.59 10.53 -11.09
CA GLU A 110 -2.07 9.16 -11.36
C GLU A 110 -2.78 9.07 -12.71
N MET A 111 -3.59 10.08 -13.03
CA MET A 111 -4.26 10.14 -14.32
C MET A 111 -3.25 10.27 -15.47
N ASP A 112 -2.23 11.10 -15.31
CA ASP A 112 -1.17 11.29 -16.30
C ASP A 112 -0.39 10.00 -16.54
N LEU A 113 -0.02 9.30 -15.46
CA LEU A 113 0.60 7.98 -15.55
C LEU A 113 -0.27 6.98 -16.31
N GLY A 114 -1.59 7.01 -16.07
CA GLY A 114 -2.54 6.18 -16.81
C GLY A 114 -2.53 6.51 -18.30
N VAL A 115 -2.51 7.79 -18.67
CA VAL A 115 -2.40 8.21 -20.07
C VAL A 115 -1.10 7.71 -20.69
N MET A 116 0.04 7.90 -20.00
CA MET A 116 1.34 7.44 -20.49
C MET A 116 1.37 5.91 -20.71
N LYS A 117 0.89 5.14 -19.75
CA LYS A 117 0.83 3.66 -19.85
C LYS A 117 -0.07 3.20 -20.98
N LEU A 118 -1.26 3.76 -21.13
CA LEU A 118 -2.22 3.42 -22.18
C LEU A 118 -1.73 3.85 -23.56
N LYS A 119 -0.91 4.90 -23.67
CA LYS A 119 -0.25 5.33 -24.91
C LYS A 119 1.04 4.56 -25.21
N GLY A 120 1.60 3.81 -24.23
CA GLY A 120 2.91 3.18 -24.36
C GLY A 120 4.07 4.18 -24.40
N TRP A 121 3.89 5.38 -23.84
CA TRP A 121 4.92 6.41 -23.76
C TRP A 121 5.91 6.10 -22.65
N SER A 122 7.20 6.19 -22.95
CA SER A 122 8.26 5.85 -22.01
C SER A 122 9.37 6.92 -21.93
N THR A 123 9.39 7.86 -22.87
CA THR A 123 10.39 8.93 -22.93
C THR A 123 9.73 10.30 -23.00
N PRO A 124 10.44 11.39 -22.62
CA PRO A 124 9.91 12.76 -22.76
C PRO A 124 9.51 13.12 -24.20
N GLU A 125 10.19 12.53 -25.18
CA GLU A 125 9.98 12.77 -26.60
C GLU A 125 8.69 12.16 -27.13
N ASP A 126 8.14 11.16 -26.44
CA ASP A 126 6.87 10.51 -26.80
C ASP A 126 5.67 11.41 -26.50
N VAL A 127 5.80 12.32 -25.51
CA VAL A 127 4.68 13.08 -24.94
C VAL A 127 4.43 14.36 -25.74
N ASP A 128 3.28 14.41 -26.44
CA ASP A 128 2.80 15.64 -27.05
C ASP A 128 1.97 16.45 -26.04
N LYS A 129 2.58 17.53 -25.52
CA LYS A 129 1.94 18.47 -24.57
C LYS A 129 0.98 19.46 -25.27
N THR A 130 0.86 19.42 -26.58
CA THR A 130 0.12 20.41 -27.35
C THR A 130 -1.23 19.92 -27.89
N THR A 131 -1.37 18.60 -27.99
CA THR A 131 -2.61 17.98 -28.49
C THR A 131 -3.37 17.37 -27.32
N PRO A 132 -4.63 17.80 -27.07
CA PRO A 132 -5.45 17.22 -26.01
C PRO A 132 -5.70 15.73 -26.26
N VAL A 133 -5.51 14.93 -25.22
CA VAL A 133 -5.83 13.50 -25.22
C VAL A 133 -7.24 13.30 -24.67
N PRO A 134 -8.18 12.69 -25.43
CA PRO A 134 -9.46 12.29 -24.91
C PRO A 134 -9.29 11.11 -23.97
N VAL A 135 -9.88 11.19 -22.78
CA VAL A 135 -9.87 10.15 -21.76
C VAL A 135 -11.30 9.84 -21.35
N THR A 136 -11.70 8.59 -21.45
CA THR A 136 -12.98 8.11 -20.95
C THR A 136 -12.79 7.59 -19.53
N VAL A 137 -13.55 8.12 -18.56
CA VAL A 137 -13.44 7.79 -17.15
C VAL A 137 -14.75 7.26 -16.59
N ARG A 138 -14.70 6.36 -15.62
CA ARG A 138 -15.84 5.94 -14.81
C ARG A 138 -15.43 5.78 -13.35
N MET A 139 -16.38 5.93 -12.46
CA MET A 139 -16.18 5.69 -11.03
C MET A 139 -16.58 4.25 -10.69
N VAL A 140 -15.79 3.61 -9.85
CA VAL A 140 -16.08 2.30 -9.28
C VAL A 140 -16.38 2.48 -7.81
N ALA A 141 -17.40 1.80 -7.32
CA ALA A 141 -17.75 1.71 -5.91
C ALA A 141 -17.70 0.25 -5.47
N ASN A 142 -17.13 -0.02 -4.30
CA ASN A 142 -17.09 -1.35 -3.71
C ASN A 142 -17.28 -1.26 -2.20
N LEU A 143 -17.76 -2.31 -1.54
CA LEU A 143 -17.84 -2.36 -0.08
C LEU A 143 -16.42 -2.28 0.50
N SER A 144 -16.19 -1.37 1.47
CA SER A 144 -14.83 -1.05 1.98
C SER A 144 -14.09 -2.25 2.57
N HIS A 145 -14.82 -3.23 3.10
CA HIS A 145 -14.25 -4.44 3.70
C HIS A 145 -14.42 -5.69 2.82
N ALA A 146 -14.78 -5.52 1.53
CA ALA A 146 -14.87 -6.65 0.62
C ALA A 146 -13.47 -7.06 0.15
N GLU A 147 -13.10 -8.31 0.38
CA GLU A 147 -11.82 -8.89 -0.07
C GLU A 147 -11.75 -9.09 -1.60
N SER A 148 -12.86 -8.94 -2.29
CA SER A 148 -12.95 -9.16 -3.73
C SER A 148 -13.77 -8.08 -4.44
N MET A 149 -13.67 -8.06 -5.78
CA MET A 149 -14.46 -7.18 -6.64
C MET A 149 -15.92 -7.68 -6.86
N ALA A 150 -16.36 -8.71 -6.15
CA ALA A 150 -17.70 -9.30 -6.32
C ALA A 150 -18.84 -8.31 -5.99
N THR A 151 -18.57 -7.32 -5.15
CA THR A 151 -19.53 -6.25 -4.80
C THR A 151 -19.26 -4.92 -5.51
N ALA A 152 -18.31 -4.90 -6.45
CA ALA A 152 -17.98 -3.71 -7.21
C ALA A 152 -19.07 -3.34 -8.21
N VAL A 153 -19.42 -2.06 -8.21
CA VAL A 153 -20.42 -1.47 -9.11
C VAL A 153 -19.75 -0.31 -9.86
N ARG A 154 -20.02 -0.20 -11.14
CA ARG A 154 -19.45 0.83 -12.02
C ARG A 154 -20.50 1.87 -12.40
N SER A 155 -20.08 3.11 -12.49
CA SER A 155 -20.93 4.20 -12.99
C SER A 155 -21.02 4.19 -14.53
N ASN A 156 -21.88 5.06 -15.07
CA ASN A 156 -21.73 5.49 -16.46
C ASN A 156 -20.36 6.15 -16.69
N ALA A 157 -19.92 6.17 -17.92
CA ALA A 157 -18.69 6.84 -18.33
C ALA A 157 -18.91 8.34 -18.57
N GLN A 158 -17.81 9.12 -18.40
CA GLN A 158 -17.71 10.52 -18.79
C GLN A 158 -16.44 10.68 -19.64
N LYS A 159 -16.46 11.58 -20.64
CA LYS A 159 -15.30 11.90 -21.45
C LYS A 159 -14.74 13.25 -21.01
N ILE A 160 -13.42 13.30 -20.81
CA ILE A 160 -12.65 14.50 -20.49
C ILE A 160 -11.49 14.65 -21.48
N TYR A 161 -10.88 15.83 -21.50
CA TYR A 161 -9.72 16.12 -22.34
C TYR A 161 -8.58 16.62 -21.47
N VAL A 162 -7.37 16.06 -21.66
CA VAL A 162 -6.22 16.38 -20.83
C VAL A 162 -5.00 16.74 -21.71
N TYR A 163 -4.17 17.67 -21.23
CA TYR A 163 -2.80 17.84 -21.71
C TYR A 163 -1.89 17.01 -20.80
N PRO A 164 -1.31 15.92 -21.30
CA PRO A 164 -0.38 15.10 -20.55
C PRO A 164 1.00 15.75 -20.49
N TYR A 165 1.82 15.27 -19.55
CA TYR A 165 3.23 15.64 -19.47
C TYR A 165 4.07 14.38 -19.22
N TYR A 166 5.38 14.46 -19.42
CA TYR A 166 6.24 13.33 -19.10
C TYR A 166 6.43 13.24 -17.59
N LEU A 167 5.87 12.18 -17.02
CA LEU A 167 6.08 11.82 -15.63
C LEU A 167 6.93 10.55 -15.59
N LYS A 168 8.20 10.69 -15.18
CA LYS A 168 8.99 9.50 -14.85
C LYS A 168 8.34 8.85 -13.64
N GLU A 169 7.89 7.59 -13.76
CA GLU A 169 7.40 6.84 -12.60
C GLU A 169 8.56 6.74 -11.60
N SER A 170 8.50 7.54 -10.55
CA SER A 170 9.45 7.41 -9.48
C SER A 170 9.06 6.19 -8.66
N LEU A 171 10.02 5.31 -8.44
CA LEU A 171 9.88 4.27 -7.43
C LEU A 171 9.53 4.95 -6.09
N PRO A 172 8.76 4.28 -5.20
CA PRO A 172 8.46 4.83 -3.89
C PRO A 172 9.73 5.38 -3.24
N GLN A 173 9.69 6.64 -2.81
CA GLN A 173 10.82 7.24 -2.12
C GLN A 173 10.89 6.65 -0.72
N PHE A 174 11.86 5.79 -0.48
CA PHE A 174 12.01 5.13 0.82
C PHE A 174 12.84 5.98 1.78
N TRP A 175 12.48 5.86 3.04
CA TRP A 175 13.31 6.30 4.14
C TRP A 175 14.12 5.13 4.65
N TYR A 176 15.32 5.37 5.13
CA TYR A 176 16.28 4.32 5.46
C TYR A 176 16.81 4.49 6.87
N LEU A 177 16.86 3.39 7.61
CA LEU A 177 17.56 3.33 8.89
C LEU A 177 19.04 3.09 8.64
N THR A 178 19.90 3.81 9.37
CA THR A 178 21.35 3.61 9.38
C THR A 178 21.91 3.91 10.76
N GLY A 179 22.87 3.16 11.22
CA GLY A 179 23.43 3.37 12.56
C GLY A 179 24.28 2.22 13.06
N ALA A 180 24.77 2.36 14.29
CA ALA A 180 25.63 1.38 14.94
C ALA A 180 24.90 0.07 15.28
N ASN A 181 23.57 0.07 15.30
CA ASN A 181 22.72 -1.03 15.76
C ASN A 181 21.71 -1.50 14.70
N ILE A 182 21.93 -1.17 13.41
CA ILE A 182 20.97 -1.47 12.34
C ILE A 182 21.49 -2.58 11.41
N ALA A 183 22.71 -2.45 10.91
CA ALA A 183 23.29 -3.34 9.90
C ALA A 183 24.76 -3.59 10.17
N THR A 184 25.34 -4.60 9.54
CA THR A 184 26.76 -4.96 9.73
C THR A 184 27.70 -3.81 9.35
N ASN A 185 27.43 -3.09 8.27
CA ASN A 185 28.20 -1.90 7.87
C ASN A 185 27.56 -0.65 8.46
N HIS A 186 28.09 -0.17 9.57
CA HIS A 186 27.52 0.95 10.32
C HIS A 186 27.64 2.30 9.59
N TRP A 187 26.66 3.19 9.83
CA TRP A 187 26.70 4.60 9.43
C TRP A 187 26.94 4.83 7.94
N LYS A 188 26.16 4.17 7.12
CA LYS A 188 26.13 4.36 5.67
C LYS A 188 25.02 5.32 5.25
N ASN A 189 25.19 5.99 4.10
CA ASN A 189 24.25 6.98 3.59
C ASN A 189 24.22 7.05 2.06
N SER A 190 24.42 5.95 1.36
CA SER A 190 24.34 5.85 -0.08
C SER A 190 23.30 4.81 -0.49
N LEU A 191 22.63 5.00 -1.62
CA LEU A 191 21.72 3.98 -2.18
C LEU A 191 22.43 2.64 -2.42
N ASP A 192 23.74 2.68 -2.70
CA ASP A 192 24.52 1.47 -2.89
C ASP A 192 24.74 0.67 -1.59
N ASP A 193 24.63 1.33 -0.45
CA ASP A 193 24.76 0.70 0.87
C ASP A 193 23.43 0.13 1.42
N VAL A 194 22.31 0.32 0.73
CA VAL A 194 21.04 -0.25 1.18
C VAL A 194 21.08 -1.77 1.04
N GLY A 195 20.77 -2.47 2.12
CA GLY A 195 20.90 -3.92 2.26
C GLY A 195 22.20 -4.37 2.92
N THR A 196 23.25 -3.56 2.95
CA THR A 196 24.52 -3.88 3.62
C THR A 196 24.85 -2.98 4.80
N GLY A 197 24.42 -1.72 4.77
CA GLY A 197 24.66 -0.71 5.81
C GLY A 197 23.43 0.12 6.15
N MET A 198 22.35 -0.06 5.42
CA MET A 198 21.06 0.62 5.60
C MET A 198 19.94 -0.35 5.37
N VAL A 199 18.79 -0.15 6.05
CA VAL A 199 17.56 -0.90 5.81
C VAL A 199 16.43 0.05 5.43
N PRO A 200 15.56 -0.32 4.48
CA PRO A 200 14.41 0.50 4.13
C PRO A 200 13.31 0.40 5.19
N MET A 201 12.56 1.48 5.38
CA MET A 201 11.23 1.40 5.96
C MET A 201 10.24 0.99 4.87
N TYR A 202 9.16 0.33 5.24
CA TYR A 202 8.19 -0.25 4.30
C TYR A 202 6.84 0.43 4.43
N VAL A 203 6.05 0.44 3.35
CA VAL A 203 4.68 0.96 3.40
C VAL A 203 3.87 0.16 4.43
N LYS A 204 3.23 0.85 5.35
CA LYS A 204 2.47 0.22 6.42
C LYS A 204 1.21 -0.44 5.87
N LYS A 205 0.91 -1.64 6.37
CA LYS A 205 -0.26 -2.41 5.94
C LYS A 205 -1.56 -1.63 6.20
N GLY A 206 -2.38 -1.51 5.14
CA GLY A 206 -3.69 -0.86 5.22
C GLY A 206 -3.65 0.66 5.13
N GLU A 207 -2.45 1.27 5.06
CA GLU A 207 -2.27 2.70 4.89
C GLU A 207 -2.05 3.06 3.41
N THR A 208 -2.32 4.31 3.09
CA THR A 208 -2.06 4.86 1.76
C THR A 208 -0.64 5.42 1.69
N TYR A 209 0.00 5.24 0.54
CA TYR A 209 1.31 5.81 0.25
C TYR A 209 1.31 6.36 -1.16
N ASN A 210 1.60 7.65 -1.29
CA ASN A 210 1.71 8.30 -2.59
C ASN A 210 3.12 8.09 -3.13
N LYS A 211 3.27 7.19 -4.10
CA LYS A 211 4.57 6.85 -4.72
C LYS A 211 5.21 8.01 -5.49
N PHE A 212 4.47 9.06 -5.82
CA PHE A 212 4.98 10.22 -6.55
C PHE A 212 5.53 11.31 -5.62
N THR A 213 4.87 11.55 -4.48
CA THR A 213 5.32 12.55 -3.51
C THR A 213 6.12 11.94 -2.37
N GLY A 214 5.98 10.63 -2.13
CA GLY A 214 6.55 9.95 -0.98
C GLY A 214 5.78 10.19 0.33
N ASP A 215 4.56 10.76 0.23
CA ASP A 215 3.72 11.03 1.40
C ASP A 215 2.90 9.79 1.78
N GLY A 216 2.85 9.51 3.07
CA GLY A 216 2.07 8.40 3.61
C GLY A 216 2.63 7.87 4.92
N THR A 217 2.17 6.69 5.31
CA THR A 217 2.64 6.03 6.53
C THR A 217 3.52 4.84 6.17
N ILE A 218 4.75 4.88 6.65
CA ILE A 218 5.72 3.78 6.53
C ILE A 218 6.05 3.23 7.90
N GLU A 219 6.48 1.96 7.97
CA GLU A 219 6.87 1.32 9.21
C GLU A 219 8.13 0.47 9.04
N TYR A 220 8.82 0.25 10.15
CA TYR A 220 9.87 -0.73 10.30
C TYR A 220 9.67 -1.50 11.60
N VAL A 221 9.82 -2.81 11.55
CA VAL A 221 9.83 -3.68 12.72
C VAL A 221 11.09 -4.52 12.69
N GLY A 222 11.90 -4.46 13.74
CA GLY A 222 13.14 -5.21 13.82
C GLY A 222 13.72 -5.28 15.22
N TYR A 223 14.77 -6.08 15.37
CA TYR A 223 15.56 -6.17 16.58
C TYR A 223 16.63 -5.09 16.62
N PHE A 224 16.69 -4.33 17.68
CA PHE A 224 17.69 -3.29 17.90
C PHE A 224 18.58 -3.69 19.08
N LEU A 225 19.89 -3.57 18.88
CA LEU A 225 20.80 -3.49 20.01
C LEU A 225 20.73 -2.10 20.63
N SER A 226 21.10 -1.97 21.90
CA SER A 226 21.36 -0.66 22.51
C SER A 226 22.44 0.06 21.71
N GLY A 227 22.18 1.32 21.37
CA GLY A 227 23.04 2.10 20.48
C GLY A 227 22.33 3.26 19.85
N GLU A 228 22.88 3.75 18.75
CA GLU A 228 22.42 4.95 18.07
C GLU A 228 22.20 4.73 16.58
N PHE A 229 21.21 5.39 16.01
CA PHE A 229 20.88 5.36 14.58
C PHE A 229 20.22 6.67 14.11
N LYS A 230 20.01 6.79 12.83
CA LYS A 230 19.18 7.85 12.19
C LYS A 230 18.22 7.22 11.19
N ILE A 231 17.16 7.94 10.88
CA ILE A 231 16.27 7.63 9.75
C ILE A 231 16.52 8.69 8.69
N ILE A 232 17.09 8.30 7.57
CA ILE A 232 17.45 9.20 6.47
C ILE A 232 16.28 9.33 5.51
N ALA A 233 15.86 10.56 5.22
CA ALA A 233 14.91 10.88 4.18
C ALA A 233 15.56 10.72 2.79
N PRO A 234 14.80 10.52 1.69
CA PRO A 234 15.38 10.40 0.34
C PRO A 234 16.34 11.51 -0.03
N LYS A 235 15.99 12.77 0.27
CA LYS A 235 16.85 13.94 0.01
C LYS A 235 18.04 14.07 0.96
N GLY A 236 18.10 13.23 1.98
CA GLY A 236 19.21 13.14 2.94
C GLY A 236 20.31 12.17 2.51
N LEU A 237 20.09 11.39 1.46
CA LEU A 237 21.12 10.51 0.89
C LEU A 237 22.31 11.35 0.42
N GLU A 238 23.49 10.86 0.68
CA GLU A 238 24.79 11.50 0.39
C GLU A 238 25.09 12.79 1.19
N ASN A 239 24.17 13.30 2.03
CA ASN A 239 24.41 14.57 2.73
C ASN A 239 24.06 14.62 4.23
N TRP A 240 23.37 13.64 4.80
CA TRP A 240 23.01 13.52 6.23
C TRP A 240 22.09 14.64 6.79
N ASN A 241 21.66 15.60 6.00
CA ASN A 241 21.00 16.81 6.47
C ASN A 241 19.49 16.70 6.56
N PHE A 242 18.90 15.58 6.12
CA PHE A 242 17.46 15.40 6.06
C PHE A 242 17.05 14.03 6.59
N GLY A 243 16.16 14.01 7.56
CA GLY A 243 15.66 12.78 8.16
C GLY A 243 15.20 12.97 9.60
N ILE A 244 14.82 11.89 10.26
CA ILE A 244 14.46 11.89 11.67
C ILE A 244 15.71 11.63 12.51
N CYS A 245 15.90 12.48 13.51
CA CYS A 245 17.05 12.51 14.40
C CYS A 245 16.62 12.78 15.84
N GLY A 246 17.55 12.67 16.80
CA GLY A 246 17.27 12.93 18.23
C GLY A 246 16.26 11.94 18.81
N GLY A 247 15.99 12.10 20.09
CA GLY A 247 15.02 11.27 20.81
C GLY A 247 15.51 9.87 21.17
N ASN A 248 14.59 9.07 21.73
CA ASN A 248 14.89 7.72 22.21
C ASN A 248 13.70 6.80 21.93
N ILE A 249 13.93 5.69 21.24
CA ILE A 249 12.86 4.73 20.91
C ILE A 249 12.40 3.92 22.13
N THR A 250 13.25 3.75 23.12
CA THR A 250 12.89 3.06 24.39
C THR A 250 11.86 3.88 25.19
N ASP A 251 11.98 5.19 25.15
CA ASP A 251 11.06 6.13 25.83
C ASP A 251 9.91 6.58 24.90
N GLY A 252 10.00 6.28 23.61
CA GLY A 252 9.00 6.57 22.59
C GLY A 252 8.87 8.04 22.20
N GLY A 253 9.90 8.89 22.41
CA GLY A 253 9.76 10.32 22.14
C GLY A 253 11.03 11.12 21.93
N GLY A 254 10.84 12.42 21.68
CA GLY A 254 11.91 13.40 21.49
C GLY A 254 12.46 13.47 20.07
N PHE A 255 11.80 12.82 19.10
CA PHE A 255 12.21 12.81 17.69
C PHE A 255 12.04 14.18 17.04
N GLN A 256 12.96 14.52 16.14
CA GLN A 256 12.95 15.78 15.41
C GLN A 256 13.25 15.51 13.94
N TYR A 257 12.51 16.18 13.05
CA TYR A 257 12.86 16.21 11.65
C TYR A 257 13.93 17.25 11.40
N ARG A 258 15.07 16.84 10.85
CA ARG A 258 16.13 17.69 10.38
C ARG A 258 15.88 18.05 8.91
N ASP A 259 15.83 19.34 8.62
CA ASP A 259 15.67 19.92 7.27
C ASP A 259 16.82 20.90 6.97
N GLY A 260 18.04 20.38 6.90
CA GLY A 260 19.24 21.16 6.58
C GLY A 260 19.83 22.00 7.70
N GLY A 261 19.17 22.10 8.85
CA GLY A 261 19.60 22.89 10.02
C GLY A 261 20.61 22.17 10.92
N ASP A 262 20.71 22.66 12.15
CA ASP A 262 21.56 22.06 13.19
C ASP A 262 21.23 20.57 13.39
N ASP A 263 22.25 19.78 13.74
CA ASP A 263 22.06 18.35 13.99
C ASP A 263 21.53 18.13 15.42
N PRO A 264 20.30 17.62 15.59
CA PRO A 264 19.73 17.32 16.90
C PRO A 264 20.33 16.07 17.56
N GLY A 265 21.33 15.43 16.92
CA GLY A 265 21.95 14.19 17.36
C GLY A 265 21.29 12.93 16.78
N ASN A 266 21.71 11.79 17.29
CA ASN A 266 21.19 10.49 16.82
C ASN A 266 19.92 10.10 17.60
N ILE A 267 19.15 9.20 17.04
CA ILE A 267 18.10 8.49 17.75
C ILE A 267 18.76 7.43 18.62
N VAL A 268 18.37 7.35 19.89
CA VAL A 268 18.93 6.42 20.86
C VAL A 268 18.01 5.20 21.02
N CYS A 269 18.61 4.02 21.10
CA CYS A 269 18.00 2.83 21.66
C CYS A 269 18.74 2.49 22.96
N SER A 270 18.06 2.57 24.10
CA SER A 270 18.70 2.35 25.42
C SER A 270 18.65 0.91 25.88
N GLU A 271 17.75 0.10 25.34
CA GLU A 271 17.54 -1.31 25.70
C GLU A 271 17.44 -2.17 24.45
N ASP A 272 18.12 -3.30 24.44
CA ASP A 272 18.00 -4.29 23.37
C ASP A 272 16.55 -4.80 23.29
N GLY A 273 16.06 -5.04 22.06
CA GLY A 273 14.72 -5.60 21.89
C GLY A 273 14.11 -5.33 20.53
N PHE A 274 12.90 -5.82 20.36
CA PHE A 274 12.11 -5.55 19.17
C PHE A 274 11.33 -4.24 19.33
N TYR A 275 11.42 -3.42 18.29
CA TYR A 275 10.70 -2.15 18.23
C TYR A 275 9.97 -2.02 16.90
N ARG A 276 8.82 -1.35 16.98
CA ARG A 276 8.08 -0.85 15.81
C ARG A 276 8.29 0.65 15.71
N LEU A 277 8.74 1.09 14.56
CA LEU A 277 8.86 2.49 14.17
C LEU A 277 7.78 2.77 13.11
N THR A 278 6.92 3.74 13.34
CA THR A 278 5.89 4.18 12.38
C THR A 278 6.11 5.65 12.08
N LEU A 279 6.33 5.98 10.82
CA LEU A 279 6.63 7.33 10.34
C LEU A 279 5.53 7.81 9.39
N ASN A 280 4.89 8.92 9.71
CA ASN A 280 4.13 9.72 8.77
C ASN A 280 5.11 10.63 8.02
N THR A 281 5.32 10.37 6.73
CA THR A 281 6.35 11.05 5.94
C THR A 281 5.94 12.47 5.54
N ALA A 282 4.65 12.79 5.46
CA ALA A 282 4.15 14.14 5.16
C ALA A 282 4.28 15.07 6.37
N GLU A 283 3.97 14.56 7.55
CA GLU A 283 4.02 15.31 8.81
C GLU A 283 5.39 15.21 9.51
N HIS A 284 6.26 14.31 9.07
CA HIS A 284 7.54 13.97 9.67
C HIS A 284 7.42 13.50 11.13
N GLU A 285 6.30 12.86 11.46
CA GLU A 285 6.03 12.36 12.80
C GLU A 285 6.44 10.89 12.93
N LEU A 286 7.41 10.63 13.82
CA LEU A 286 7.83 9.28 14.18
C LEU A 286 7.17 8.84 15.49
N LYS A 287 6.60 7.64 15.48
CA LYS A 287 6.18 6.91 16.68
C LYS A 287 7.06 5.68 16.85
N ALA A 288 7.50 5.42 18.07
CA ALA A 288 8.28 4.24 18.42
C ALA A 288 7.60 3.52 19.59
N GLU A 289 7.50 2.20 19.50
CA GLU A 289 6.94 1.35 20.56
C GLU A 289 7.67 0.03 20.61
N LYS A 290 7.73 -0.61 21.79
CA LYS A 290 8.19 -2.01 21.89
C LYS A 290 7.25 -2.88 21.07
N TYR A 291 7.82 -3.76 20.27
CA TYR A 291 7.06 -4.72 19.48
C TYR A 291 6.96 -6.03 20.23
N GLU A 292 5.75 -6.38 20.61
CA GLU A 292 5.43 -7.62 21.33
C GLU A 292 4.45 -8.42 20.49
N GLN A 293 4.61 -9.73 20.49
CA GLN A 293 3.64 -10.65 19.90
C GLN A 293 3.51 -11.91 20.81
N ASP A 294 2.37 -12.58 20.68
CA ASP A 294 2.04 -13.73 21.53
C ASP A 294 2.95 -14.93 21.28
N ASP A 295 3.36 -15.12 20.02
CA ASP A 295 4.26 -16.21 19.62
C ASP A 295 5.71 -15.71 19.51
N PRO A 296 6.71 -16.55 19.81
CA PRO A 296 8.12 -16.21 19.59
C PRO A 296 8.41 -15.87 18.12
N ILE A 297 9.19 -14.82 17.90
CA ILE A 297 9.66 -14.45 16.56
C ILE A 297 10.63 -15.54 16.08
N VAL A 298 10.39 -16.07 14.89
CA VAL A 298 11.20 -17.16 14.32
C VAL A 298 12.41 -16.55 13.62
N VAL A 299 13.61 -16.99 14.03
CA VAL A 299 14.86 -16.63 13.38
C VAL A 299 15.16 -17.63 12.26
N TYR A 300 15.24 -17.16 11.03
CA TYR A 300 15.53 -18.01 9.88
C TYR A 300 17.04 -18.03 9.59
N ALA A 301 17.55 -19.23 9.29
CA ALA A 301 18.98 -19.42 8.98
C ALA A 301 19.35 -19.00 7.55
N SER A 302 18.38 -18.94 6.65
CA SER A 302 18.56 -18.53 5.25
C SER A 302 17.24 -18.12 4.64
N MET A 303 17.33 -17.26 3.61
CA MET A 303 16.20 -16.76 2.83
C MET A 303 16.55 -16.77 1.35
N SER A 304 15.55 -16.90 0.49
CA SER A 304 15.66 -16.74 -0.95
C SER A 304 14.43 -16.07 -1.54
N ILE A 305 14.58 -15.45 -2.71
CA ILE A 305 13.49 -15.02 -3.58
C ILE A 305 13.57 -15.80 -4.90
N GLY A 306 12.56 -16.63 -5.16
CA GLY A 306 12.66 -17.63 -6.19
C GLY A 306 13.87 -18.53 -5.97
N GLU A 307 14.80 -18.58 -6.95
CA GLU A 307 16.06 -19.33 -6.86
C GLU A 307 17.25 -18.49 -6.37
N THR A 308 17.09 -17.17 -6.18
CA THR A 308 18.15 -16.27 -5.75
C THR A 308 18.26 -16.26 -4.23
N ALA A 309 19.42 -16.63 -3.69
CA ALA A 309 19.71 -16.51 -2.26
C ALA A 309 19.70 -15.04 -1.83
N MET A 310 19.24 -14.78 -0.61
CA MET A 310 19.28 -13.46 0.01
C MET A 310 20.28 -13.48 1.18
N ASP A 311 21.00 -12.40 1.32
CA ASP A 311 21.95 -12.19 2.41
C ASP A 311 21.24 -11.53 3.62
N PRO A 312 21.64 -11.85 4.86
CA PRO A 312 21.18 -11.12 6.03
C PRO A 312 21.82 -9.72 6.04
N VAL A 313 21.00 -8.72 6.39
CA VAL A 313 21.49 -7.32 6.48
C VAL A 313 22.37 -7.14 7.71
N SER A 314 22.08 -7.83 8.81
CA SER A 314 22.91 -7.85 10.01
C SER A 314 23.43 -9.24 10.33
N ALA A 315 24.73 -9.31 10.63
CA ALA A 315 25.38 -10.50 11.17
C ALA A 315 25.76 -10.34 12.67
N GLU A 316 25.48 -9.17 13.26
CA GLU A 316 25.90 -8.81 14.62
C GLU A 316 24.80 -9.02 15.67
N HIS A 317 23.57 -9.10 15.21
CA HIS A 317 22.40 -9.36 16.08
C HIS A 317 21.38 -10.24 15.35
N GLU A 318 20.27 -10.53 16.00
CA GLU A 318 19.14 -11.26 15.43
C GLU A 318 18.65 -10.57 14.17
N ASN A 319 18.78 -11.25 13.02
CA ASN A 319 18.46 -10.69 11.72
C ASN A 319 17.08 -11.09 11.25
N HIS A 320 16.33 -10.10 10.81
CA HIS A 320 15.00 -10.24 10.19
C HIS A 320 14.87 -9.48 8.87
N ASP A 321 15.96 -8.87 8.42
CA ASP A 321 16.02 -8.14 7.16
C ASP A 321 16.94 -8.86 6.18
N TRP A 322 16.40 -9.12 5.00
CA TRP A 322 17.03 -9.89 3.96
C TRP A 322 17.21 -9.06 2.69
N TYR A 323 18.31 -9.27 1.98
CA TYR A 323 18.68 -8.50 0.82
C TYR A 323 19.22 -9.39 -0.31
N ALA A 324 18.81 -9.11 -1.54
CA ALA A 324 19.41 -9.66 -2.76
C ALA A 324 19.78 -8.51 -3.71
N ALA A 325 21.07 -8.42 -4.09
CA ALA A 325 21.60 -7.30 -4.86
C ALA A 325 21.11 -7.30 -6.32
N ASN A 326 20.94 -8.49 -6.93
CA ASN A 326 20.68 -8.63 -8.36
C ASN A 326 19.74 -9.82 -8.61
N VAL A 327 18.45 -9.56 -8.67
CA VAL A 327 17.43 -10.52 -9.07
C VAL A 327 17.05 -10.20 -10.50
N THR A 328 17.57 -10.94 -11.48
CA THR A 328 17.28 -10.71 -12.90
C THR A 328 16.16 -11.57 -13.38
N VAL A 329 15.14 -10.96 -13.97
CA VAL A 329 13.94 -11.59 -14.52
C VAL A 329 13.83 -11.25 -15.99
N SER A 330 13.87 -12.26 -16.85
CA SER A 330 13.84 -12.09 -18.32
C SER A 330 12.43 -12.12 -18.92
N ALA A 331 11.45 -12.63 -18.18
CA ALA A 331 10.04 -12.68 -18.56
C ALA A 331 9.17 -12.61 -17.28
N ASN A 332 7.88 -12.27 -17.40
CA ASN A 332 6.95 -12.28 -16.26
C ASN A 332 7.09 -13.61 -15.50
N THR A 333 7.51 -13.54 -14.26
CA THR A 333 7.85 -14.72 -13.44
C THR A 333 7.13 -14.63 -12.09
N ALA A 334 6.55 -15.74 -11.67
CA ALA A 334 5.95 -15.88 -10.35
C ALA A 334 7.03 -16.32 -9.34
N MET A 335 7.21 -15.54 -8.25
CA MET A 335 8.21 -15.78 -7.22
C MET A 335 7.62 -15.71 -5.82
N ASN A 336 8.19 -16.45 -4.89
CA ASN A 336 7.90 -16.37 -3.45
C ASN A 336 9.21 -16.16 -2.69
N PHE A 337 9.13 -15.50 -1.55
CA PHE A 337 10.17 -15.61 -0.53
C PHE A 337 10.09 -16.99 0.10
N LYS A 338 11.25 -17.58 0.41
CA LYS A 338 11.33 -18.91 0.98
C LYS A 338 12.47 -19.00 1.97
N ALA A 339 12.15 -19.37 3.20
CA ALA A 339 13.13 -19.66 4.25
C ALA A 339 13.71 -21.08 4.13
N GLY A 340 14.84 -21.30 4.81
CA GLY A 340 15.54 -22.58 4.80
C GLY A 340 14.77 -23.74 5.41
N ASP A 341 13.79 -23.49 6.27
CA ASP A 341 12.86 -24.48 6.85
C ASP A 341 11.70 -24.86 5.90
N GLY A 342 11.59 -24.16 4.76
CA GLY A 342 10.55 -24.37 3.76
C GLY A 342 9.35 -23.44 3.89
N THR A 343 9.28 -22.57 4.89
CA THR A 343 8.25 -21.53 4.99
C THR A 343 8.33 -20.59 3.80
N THR A 344 7.17 -20.26 3.20
CA THR A 344 7.09 -19.38 2.04
C THR A 344 6.20 -18.17 2.33
N TRP A 345 6.50 -17.03 1.68
CA TRP A 345 5.66 -15.84 1.70
C TRP A 345 5.38 -15.37 0.28
N GLY A 346 4.21 -14.79 0.09
CA GLY A 346 3.83 -14.22 -1.18
C GLY A 346 2.61 -13.32 -1.10
N THR A 347 2.35 -12.62 -2.21
CA THR A 347 1.18 -11.76 -2.42
C THR A 347 1.08 -11.46 -3.91
N GLU A 348 -0.04 -10.91 -4.37
CA GLU A 348 -0.19 -10.51 -5.78
C GLU A 348 0.38 -9.12 -6.08
N ALA A 349 0.75 -8.34 -5.05
CA ALA A 349 1.29 -6.98 -5.21
C ALA A 349 2.72 -6.98 -5.77
N PHE A 350 3.06 -5.97 -6.58
CA PHE A 350 4.39 -5.69 -7.13
C PHE A 350 4.47 -4.19 -7.48
N PRO A 351 5.58 -3.50 -7.31
CA PRO A 351 6.91 -3.98 -6.90
C PRO A 351 7.14 -4.01 -5.38
N TYR A 352 6.18 -3.62 -4.58
CA TYR A 352 6.28 -3.64 -3.12
C TYR A 352 4.94 -4.07 -2.51
N GLY A 353 4.98 -4.49 -1.25
CA GLY A 353 3.79 -4.90 -0.52
C GLY A 353 4.10 -5.63 0.75
N ILE A 354 3.08 -6.26 1.32
CA ILE A 354 3.19 -7.14 2.48
C ILE A 354 2.77 -8.53 2.05
N SER A 355 3.72 -9.43 2.07
CA SER A 355 3.50 -10.85 1.80
C SER A 355 2.98 -11.58 3.04
N THR A 356 2.27 -12.67 2.84
CA THR A 356 1.75 -13.52 3.90
C THR A 356 2.30 -14.94 3.76
N VAL A 357 2.41 -15.64 4.89
CA VAL A 357 2.83 -17.05 4.89
C VAL A 357 1.86 -17.87 4.05
N GLY A 358 2.39 -18.64 3.08
CA GLY A 358 1.60 -19.43 2.14
C GLY A 358 0.80 -18.61 1.13
N GLY A 359 1.03 -17.30 1.03
CA GLY A 359 0.36 -16.42 0.08
C GLY A 359 0.68 -16.71 -1.39
N ALA A 360 -0.10 -16.09 -2.29
CA ALA A 360 0.08 -16.21 -3.74
C ALA A 360 1.48 -15.74 -4.17
N ALA A 361 1.98 -16.23 -5.29
CA ALA A 361 3.29 -15.81 -5.78
C ALA A 361 3.23 -14.38 -6.34
N ILE A 362 4.30 -13.61 -6.07
CA ILE A 362 4.50 -12.26 -6.60
C ILE A 362 4.75 -12.35 -8.10
N LYS A 363 4.00 -11.62 -8.89
CA LYS A 363 4.16 -11.55 -10.35
C LYS A 363 5.20 -10.48 -10.70
N VAL A 364 6.45 -10.89 -10.80
CA VAL A 364 7.59 -9.98 -11.08
C VAL A 364 7.70 -9.75 -12.58
N THR A 365 7.74 -8.49 -13.01
CA THR A 365 7.95 -8.10 -14.41
C THR A 365 9.43 -8.25 -14.82
N PRO A 366 9.74 -8.30 -16.14
CA PRO A 366 11.12 -8.32 -16.60
C PRO A 366 11.93 -7.11 -16.11
N GLY A 367 13.15 -7.34 -15.65
CA GLY A 367 14.04 -6.30 -15.11
C GLY A 367 15.15 -6.92 -14.25
N THR A 368 16.01 -6.07 -13.71
CA THR A 368 16.98 -6.45 -12.68
C THR A 368 16.69 -5.63 -11.43
N TYR A 369 16.57 -6.31 -10.28
CA TYR A 369 16.09 -5.70 -9.05
C TYR A 369 17.05 -5.92 -7.89
N LYS A 370 17.21 -4.90 -7.05
CA LYS A 370 17.56 -5.09 -5.63
C LYS A 370 16.29 -5.48 -4.90
N VAL A 371 16.32 -6.53 -4.09
CA VAL A 371 15.13 -7.01 -3.37
C VAL A 371 15.40 -6.98 -1.88
N PHE A 372 14.48 -6.38 -1.14
CA PHE A 372 14.48 -6.29 0.31
C PHE A 372 13.27 -6.99 0.87
N PHE A 373 13.44 -7.67 2.00
CA PHE A 373 12.37 -8.40 2.67
C PHE A 373 12.57 -8.39 4.18
N ASN A 374 11.52 -8.07 4.92
CA ASN A 374 11.48 -8.19 6.39
C ASN A 374 10.59 -9.38 6.77
N ASP A 375 11.13 -10.38 7.42
CA ASP A 375 10.41 -11.63 7.70
C ASP A 375 9.46 -11.56 8.90
N ILE A 376 9.54 -10.51 9.73
CA ILE A 376 8.58 -10.28 10.82
C ILE A 376 7.25 -9.78 10.25
N THR A 377 7.31 -8.77 9.40
CA THR A 377 6.12 -8.10 8.85
C THR A 377 5.65 -8.70 7.54
N GLY A 378 6.52 -9.42 6.83
CA GLY A 378 6.32 -9.87 5.45
C GLY A 378 6.45 -8.74 4.43
N ALA A 379 6.86 -7.54 4.85
CA ALA A 379 7.04 -6.39 3.97
C ALA A 379 8.23 -6.58 3.03
N TYR A 380 8.11 -6.09 1.79
CA TYR A 380 9.17 -6.23 0.79
C TYR A 380 9.15 -5.09 -0.24
N HIS A 381 10.31 -4.91 -0.89
CA HIS A 381 10.49 -4.02 -2.04
C HIS A 381 11.34 -4.69 -3.12
N PHE A 382 10.91 -4.53 -4.37
CA PHE A 382 11.74 -4.74 -5.56
C PHE A 382 12.11 -3.36 -6.10
N VAL A 383 13.38 -3.01 -6.06
CA VAL A 383 13.90 -1.73 -6.57
C VAL A 383 14.67 -2.03 -7.84
N GLU A 384 14.20 -1.51 -8.98
CA GLU A 384 14.86 -1.73 -10.27
C GLU A 384 16.25 -1.11 -10.27
N VAL A 385 17.21 -1.87 -10.80
CA VAL A 385 18.60 -1.42 -11.01
C VAL A 385 18.71 -0.94 -12.45
N GLU A 386 19.14 0.33 -12.63
CA GLU A 386 19.38 0.93 -13.95
C GLU A 386 20.58 0.30 -14.67
#